data_53aaf3d071b0b7f7efd62226cab69996
#
_entry.id   53aaf3d071b0b7f7efd62226cab69996
#
_cell.length_a   1.000
_cell.length_b   1.000
_cell.length_c   1.000
_cell.angle_alpha   90.00
_cell.angle_beta   90.00
_cell.angle_gamma   90.00
#
_symmetry.space_group_name_H-M   'P 1'
#
loop_
_entity.id
_entity.type
_entity.pdbx_description
1 polymer ?
#
loop_
_entity_poly.entity_id
_entity_poly.type
_entity_poly.pdbx_seq_one_letter_code
_entity_poly.pdbx_strand_id
1 'polypeptide(L)'
;MWNALQDKEGARDEIHEVYPDVENLYSLYKVLAEARKKRGAINFETRETYIQTDETGRITAILPREHNDAHRLIEEAMLVANTCAADFIVRKKTECLFRIHEGPSEERLELLRTTLSGFGLKMGGGSSPKPADYEAVMAKVRGTPNEEAVQTALLRSMQRAVYSPELHGHFGLAYPAYTHFTSPIRRYPDLLVHRTIRGILSRRRYKPEVAVSPSDLLNSEFSLKQKGKKKEAPKPEATPYARPTAQHAAWETLGKMCSAAERRADEASYDVTAWLKCMYMKDFIGRGFSGKVTGVTPNGVYVTLDDLFVEGFIRVSNLGWDYYFYNSDDCLLEGRASGEVIRLGTPLEVQVAGVDVDLRRIDFERRDVQRRKGPRRWKGEPRL
;
A
#
# COMPACT_ATOMS: atom_id res chain seq x y z
N MET A 1 14.65 15.73 -18.21
CA MET A 1 14.54 16.53 -16.97
C MET A 1 15.49 16.07 -15.87
N TRP A 2 15.40 14.83 -15.35
CA TRP A 2 16.28 14.37 -14.26
C TRP A 2 17.78 14.42 -14.63
N ASN A 3 18.16 13.91 -15.80
CA ASN A 3 19.52 13.97 -16.28
C ASN A 3 20.04 15.42 -16.44
N ALA A 4 19.19 16.33 -16.89
CA ALA A 4 19.55 17.75 -17.01
C ALA A 4 19.74 18.42 -15.63
N LEU A 5 18.92 18.06 -14.62
CA LEU A 5 19.09 18.52 -13.24
C LEU A 5 20.37 17.98 -12.58
N GLN A 6 20.85 16.80 -13.01
CA GLN A 6 22.10 16.20 -12.55
C GLN A 6 23.34 16.66 -13.35
N ASP A 7 23.17 17.59 -14.28
CA ASP A 7 24.25 18.10 -15.15
C ASP A 7 24.93 17.01 -15.99
N LYS A 8 24.17 15.99 -16.40
CA LYS A 8 24.69 14.97 -17.31
C LYS A 8 24.92 15.58 -18.68
N GLU A 9 26.08 15.22 -19.27
CA GLU A 9 26.56 15.76 -20.55
C GLU A 9 25.49 15.71 -21.66
N GLY A 10 25.25 16.86 -22.33
CA GLY A 10 24.25 17.00 -23.39
C GLY A 10 22.76 17.10 -22.93
N ALA A 11 22.43 16.67 -21.72
CA ALA A 11 21.03 16.61 -21.29
C ALA A 11 20.38 18.00 -21.06
N ARG A 12 21.19 19.04 -20.79
CA ARG A 12 20.71 20.42 -20.70
C ARG A 12 20.44 21.00 -22.08
N ASP A 13 21.28 20.67 -23.06
CA ASP A 13 21.17 21.17 -24.43
C ASP A 13 19.90 20.65 -25.10
N GLU A 14 19.47 19.43 -24.80
CA GLU A 14 18.21 18.83 -25.29
C GLU A 14 16.97 19.61 -24.84
N ILE A 15 17.02 20.29 -23.71
CA ILE A 15 15.89 21.02 -23.10
C ILE A 15 16.22 22.49 -22.81
N HIS A 16 17.23 23.05 -23.52
CA HIS A 16 17.76 24.39 -23.22
C HIS A 16 16.69 25.49 -23.13
N GLU A 17 15.66 25.45 -23.99
CA GLU A 17 14.57 26.43 -24.01
C GLU A 17 13.73 26.41 -22.72
N VAL A 18 13.49 25.24 -22.12
CA VAL A 18 12.66 25.04 -20.93
C VAL A 18 13.48 24.79 -19.67
N TYR A 19 14.81 24.71 -19.78
CA TYR A 19 15.68 24.41 -18.64
C TYR A 19 15.53 25.39 -17.47
N PRO A 20 15.42 26.71 -17.71
CA PRO A 20 15.18 27.68 -16.61
C PRO A 20 13.88 27.41 -15.84
N ASP A 21 12.82 26.97 -16.53
CA ASP A 21 11.56 26.63 -15.90
C ASP A 21 11.69 25.34 -15.07
N VAL A 22 12.48 24.37 -15.55
CA VAL A 22 12.80 23.15 -14.82
C VAL A 22 13.59 23.44 -13.54
N GLU A 23 14.56 24.36 -13.58
CA GLU A 23 15.27 24.82 -12.37
C GLU A 23 14.37 25.50 -11.37
N ASN A 24 13.46 26.36 -11.84
CA ASN A 24 12.47 27.03 -11.01
C ASN A 24 11.52 26.01 -10.34
N LEU A 25 11.04 25.04 -11.10
CA LEU A 25 10.22 23.94 -10.57
C LEU A 25 10.97 23.11 -9.54
N TYR A 26 12.26 22.82 -9.79
CA TYR A 26 13.08 22.07 -8.84
C TYR A 26 13.33 22.85 -7.54
N SER A 27 13.50 24.17 -7.66
CA SER A 27 13.62 25.06 -6.50
C SER A 27 12.31 25.09 -5.69
N LEU A 28 11.17 25.15 -6.36
CA LEU A 28 9.84 25.05 -5.74
C LEU A 28 9.69 23.68 -5.04
N TYR A 29 10.08 22.58 -5.69
CA TYR A 29 10.04 21.24 -5.08
C TYR A 29 10.79 21.18 -3.75
N LYS A 30 11.98 21.75 -3.66
CA LYS A 30 12.77 21.79 -2.41
C LYS A 30 11.99 22.49 -1.28
N VAL A 31 11.33 23.60 -1.59
CA VAL A 31 10.49 24.32 -0.60
C VAL A 31 9.28 23.47 -0.17
N LEU A 32 8.64 22.80 -1.12
CA LEU A 32 7.48 21.96 -0.85
C LEU A 32 7.86 20.70 -0.04
N ALA A 33 9.00 20.08 -0.37
CA ALA A 33 9.53 18.93 0.37
C ALA A 33 9.85 19.29 1.82
N GLU A 34 10.43 20.47 2.06
CA GLU A 34 10.67 20.95 3.43
C GLU A 34 9.36 21.26 4.17
N ALA A 35 8.37 21.84 3.48
CA ALA A 35 7.04 22.05 4.04
C ALA A 35 6.33 20.72 4.38
N ARG A 36 6.48 19.70 3.53
CA ARG A 36 6.00 18.31 3.78
C ARG A 36 6.60 17.75 5.06
N LYS A 37 7.92 17.87 5.21
CA LYS A 37 8.64 17.41 6.40
C LYS A 37 8.17 18.13 7.67
N LYS A 38 8.03 19.48 7.62
CA LYS A 38 7.51 20.27 8.75
C LYS A 38 6.08 19.91 9.13
N ARG A 39 5.25 19.55 8.17
CA ARG A 39 3.88 19.10 8.39
C ARG A 39 3.83 17.70 9.04
N GLY A 40 4.91 16.94 8.99
CA GLY A 40 4.99 15.58 9.52
C GLY A 40 4.26 14.55 8.65
N ALA A 41 4.15 14.81 7.35
CA ALA A 41 3.62 13.80 6.42
C ALA A 41 4.54 12.57 6.39
N ILE A 42 3.92 11.39 6.34
CA ILE A 42 4.69 10.14 6.34
C ILE A 42 5.36 9.97 4.98
N ASN A 43 6.64 9.60 4.99
CA ASN A 43 7.40 9.31 3.78
C ASN A 43 7.74 7.83 3.71
N PHE A 44 6.93 7.07 2.96
CA PHE A 44 7.20 5.67 2.67
C PHE A 44 7.86 5.55 1.30
N GLU A 45 8.98 4.85 1.26
CA GLU A 45 9.65 4.50 0.01
C GLU A 45 9.25 3.07 -0.37
N THR A 46 8.14 2.93 -1.10
CA THR A 46 7.73 1.63 -1.65
C THR A 46 8.52 1.32 -2.91
N ARG A 47 9.05 0.10 -2.98
CA ARG A 47 9.71 -0.40 -4.19
C ARG A 47 8.65 -0.91 -5.16
N GLU A 48 8.32 -0.10 -6.17
CA GLU A 48 7.53 -0.56 -7.30
C GLU A 48 8.43 -1.34 -8.27
N THR A 49 7.87 -2.34 -8.92
CA THR A 49 8.56 -3.09 -9.97
C THR A 49 7.86 -2.91 -11.30
N TYR A 50 8.62 -2.95 -12.39
CA TYR A 50 8.07 -3.07 -13.73
C TYR A 50 8.57 -4.36 -14.40
N ILE A 51 7.74 -4.89 -15.27
CA ILE A 51 8.01 -6.12 -16.00
C ILE A 51 8.51 -5.72 -17.37
N GLN A 52 9.73 -6.11 -17.69
CA GLN A 52 10.34 -5.89 -19.00
C GLN A 52 10.05 -7.05 -19.92
N THR A 53 9.63 -6.76 -21.16
CA THR A 53 9.38 -7.74 -22.20
C THR A 53 10.26 -7.50 -23.40
N ASP A 54 10.54 -8.54 -24.16
CA ASP A 54 11.14 -8.45 -25.50
C ASP A 54 10.10 -8.09 -26.57
N GLU A 55 10.51 -8.00 -27.81
CA GLU A 55 9.66 -7.66 -28.96
C GLU A 55 8.55 -8.72 -29.22
N THR A 56 8.73 -9.94 -28.70
CA THR A 56 7.76 -11.03 -28.83
C THR A 56 6.75 -11.03 -27.67
N GLY A 57 6.92 -10.14 -26.68
CA GLY A 57 6.09 -10.07 -25.48
C GLY A 57 6.53 -11.05 -24.37
N ARG A 58 7.65 -11.76 -24.53
CA ARG A 58 8.19 -12.64 -23.47
C ARG A 58 8.83 -11.80 -22.37
N ILE A 59 8.57 -12.15 -21.13
CA ILE A 59 9.15 -11.46 -19.97
C ILE A 59 10.63 -11.78 -19.87
N THR A 60 11.47 -10.74 -19.90
CA THR A 60 12.93 -10.85 -19.82
C THR A 60 13.46 -10.54 -18.43
N ALA A 61 12.82 -9.63 -17.70
CA ALA A 61 13.22 -9.26 -16.34
C ALA A 61 12.08 -8.62 -15.55
N ILE A 62 12.20 -8.69 -14.22
CA ILE A 62 11.41 -7.90 -13.27
C ILE A 62 12.38 -6.97 -12.58
N LEU A 63 12.23 -5.66 -12.79
CA LEU A 63 13.19 -4.65 -12.36
C LEU A 63 12.54 -3.65 -11.41
N PRO A 64 13.28 -3.15 -10.42
CA PRO A 64 12.75 -2.07 -9.56
C PRO A 64 12.63 -0.77 -10.37
N ARG A 65 11.57 -0.03 -10.09
CA ARG A 65 11.36 1.30 -10.66
C ARG A 65 12.11 2.33 -9.84
N GLU A 66 13.04 3.02 -10.47
CA GLU A 66 13.74 4.12 -9.83
C GLU A 66 12.81 5.31 -9.61
N HIS A 67 12.70 5.75 -8.36
CA HIS A 67 11.95 6.93 -7.96
C HIS A 67 12.92 8.06 -7.63
N ASN A 68 13.09 9.01 -8.56
CA ASN A 68 14.02 10.13 -8.45
C ASN A 68 13.30 11.46 -8.14
N ASP A 69 14.06 12.53 -7.94
CA ASP A 69 13.50 13.84 -7.59
C ASP A 69 12.61 14.45 -8.66
N ALA A 70 12.75 14.07 -9.93
CA ALA A 70 11.82 14.52 -10.96
C ALA A 70 10.41 13.93 -10.77
N HIS A 71 10.31 12.70 -10.31
CA HIS A 71 9.02 12.11 -9.92
C HIS A 71 8.45 12.79 -8.69
N ARG A 72 9.28 13.01 -7.65
CA ARG A 72 8.90 13.69 -6.41
C ARG A 72 8.45 15.14 -6.65
N LEU A 73 9.09 15.85 -7.60
CA LEU A 73 8.69 17.19 -8.02
C LEU A 73 7.25 17.20 -8.55
N ILE A 74 6.93 16.27 -9.44
CA ILE A 74 5.58 16.17 -10.01
C ILE A 74 4.57 15.77 -8.92
N GLU A 75 4.93 14.86 -8.03
CA GLU A 75 4.07 14.49 -6.89
C GLU A 75 3.75 15.69 -6.00
N GLU A 76 4.75 16.45 -5.57
CA GLU A 76 4.52 17.63 -4.73
C GLU A 76 3.68 18.68 -5.45
N ALA A 77 3.92 18.93 -6.75
CA ALA A 77 3.10 19.81 -7.55
C ALA A 77 1.63 19.35 -7.63
N MET A 78 1.41 18.03 -7.82
CA MET A 78 0.07 17.45 -7.81
C MET A 78 -0.60 17.55 -6.42
N LEU A 79 0.14 17.32 -5.34
CA LEU A 79 -0.37 17.46 -3.97
C LEU A 79 -0.81 18.88 -3.67
N VAL A 80 -0.03 19.87 -4.07
CA VAL A 80 -0.39 21.30 -3.92
C VAL A 80 -1.64 21.64 -4.70
N ALA A 81 -1.74 21.24 -5.97
CA ALA A 81 -2.93 21.47 -6.78
C ALA A 81 -4.18 20.82 -6.17
N ASN A 82 -4.07 19.58 -5.71
CA ASN A 82 -5.14 18.84 -5.05
C ASN A 82 -5.59 19.54 -3.76
N THR A 83 -4.65 20.02 -2.96
CA THR A 83 -4.91 20.72 -1.69
C THR A 83 -5.56 22.07 -1.93
N CYS A 84 -5.06 22.84 -2.89
CA CYS A 84 -5.65 24.14 -3.27
C CYS A 84 -7.09 23.99 -3.78
N ALA A 85 -7.37 22.94 -4.55
CA ALA A 85 -8.72 22.62 -5.01
C ALA A 85 -9.65 22.28 -3.84
N ALA A 86 -9.18 21.46 -2.89
CA ALA A 86 -9.93 21.14 -1.67
C ALA A 86 -10.24 22.38 -0.85
N ASP A 87 -9.22 23.20 -0.58
CA ASP A 87 -9.34 24.46 0.17
C ASP A 87 -10.33 25.43 -0.48
N PHE A 88 -10.27 25.56 -1.81
CA PHE A 88 -11.20 26.42 -2.55
C PHE A 88 -12.66 25.97 -2.34
N ILE A 89 -12.93 24.68 -2.44
CA ILE A 89 -14.27 24.12 -2.27
C ILE A 89 -14.76 24.30 -0.82
N VAL A 90 -13.90 24.01 0.16
CA VAL A 90 -14.20 24.17 1.60
C VAL A 90 -14.55 25.62 1.92
N ARG A 91 -13.75 26.60 1.47
CA ARG A 91 -14.01 28.03 1.66
C ARG A 91 -15.33 28.49 1.03
N LYS A 92 -15.74 27.85 -0.08
CA LYS A 92 -17.02 28.10 -0.74
C LYS A 92 -18.19 27.35 -0.13
N LYS A 93 -17.96 26.54 0.91
CA LYS A 93 -18.97 25.73 1.60
C LYS A 93 -19.83 24.93 0.63
N THR A 94 -19.19 24.31 -0.35
CA THR A 94 -19.87 23.54 -1.41
C THR A 94 -19.59 22.06 -1.20
N GLU A 95 -20.61 21.23 -1.31
CA GLU A 95 -20.46 19.77 -1.25
C GLU A 95 -19.67 19.27 -2.46
N CYS A 96 -18.75 18.34 -2.20
CA CYS A 96 -17.93 17.68 -3.20
C CYS A 96 -17.40 16.36 -2.63
N LEU A 97 -16.65 15.58 -3.41
CA LEU A 97 -15.90 14.44 -2.91
C LEU A 97 -14.52 14.87 -2.44
N PHE A 98 -14.19 14.50 -1.21
CA PHE A 98 -12.85 14.56 -0.66
C PHE A 98 -12.20 13.18 -0.69
N ARG A 99 -10.89 13.13 -0.71
CA ARG A 99 -10.11 11.92 -0.49
C ARG A 99 -9.73 11.88 0.97
N ILE A 100 -10.46 11.12 1.75
CA ILE A 100 -10.23 10.98 3.18
C ILE A 100 -9.37 9.76 3.49
N HIS A 101 -8.53 9.90 4.50
CA HIS A 101 -7.69 8.82 5.00
C HIS A 101 -7.66 8.92 6.52
N GLU A 102 -8.32 8.01 7.17
CA GLU A 102 -8.39 7.96 8.63
C GLU A 102 -7.13 7.31 9.21
N GLY A 103 -6.84 7.61 10.47
CA GLY A 103 -5.79 6.93 11.22
C GLY A 103 -6.09 5.45 11.46
N PRO A 104 -5.19 4.73 12.13
CA PRO A 104 -5.37 3.31 12.43
C PRO A 104 -6.58 3.10 13.36
N SER A 105 -7.26 1.95 13.24
CA SER A 105 -8.20 1.51 14.27
C SER A 105 -7.43 1.12 15.53
N GLU A 106 -8.10 1.11 16.68
CA GLU A 106 -7.52 0.74 17.97
C GLU A 106 -6.86 -0.64 17.93
N GLU A 107 -7.55 -1.65 17.38
CA GLU A 107 -7.04 -3.01 17.21
C GLU A 107 -5.76 -3.05 16.36
N ARG A 108 -5.73 -2.30 15.25
CA ARG A 108 -4.54 -2.23 14.39
C ARG A 108 -3.39 -1.48 15.02
N LEU A 109 -3.70 -0.49 15.85
CA LEU A 109 -2.69 0.27 16.59
C LEU A 109 -2.03 -0.58 17.67
N GLU A 110 -2.79 -1.38 18.40
CA GLU A 110 -2.25 -2.32 19.38
C GLU A 110 -1.35 -3.35 18.72
N LEU A 111 -1.82 -3.98 17.64
CA LEU A 111 -1.03 -4.93 16.86
C LEU A 111 0.27 -4.29 16.32
N LEU A 112 0.19 -3.06 15.83
CA LEU A 112 1.37 -2.32 15.39
C LEU A 112 2.37 -2.12 16.53
N ARG A 113 1.92 -1.70 17.71
CA ARG A 113 2.78 -1.47 18.88
C ARG A 113 3.48 -2.74 19.32
N THR A 114 2.75 -3.84 19.35
CA THR A 114 3.33 -5.16 19.64
C THR A 114 4.39 -5.54 18.61
N THR A 115 4.08 -5.40 17.32
CA THR A 115 5.04 -5.66 16.25
C THR A 115 6.29 -4.77 16.39
N LEU A 116 6.13 -3.47 16.66
CA LEU A 116 7.24 -2.55 16.85
C LEU A 116 8.09 -2.89 18.07
N SER A 117 7.48 -3.37 19.17
CA SER A 117 8.22 -3.79 20.37
C SER A 117 9.15 -4.95 20.08
N GLY A 118 8.78 -5.86 19.18
CA GLY A 118 9.62 -6.95 18.68
C GLY A 118 10.89 -6.46 17.97
N PHE A 119 10.90 -5.23 17.44
CA PHE A 119 12.06 -4.54 16.87
C PHE A 119 12.76 -3.61 17.87
N GLY A 120 12.36 -3.61 19.15
CA GLY A 120 12.89 -2.69 20.16
C GLY A 120 12.44 -1.23 19.98
N LEU A 121 11.36 -1.01 19.21
CA LEU A 121 10.84 0.32 18.88
C LEU A 121 9.61 0.65 19.72
N LYS A 122 9.47 1.92 20.06
CA LYS A 122 8.29 2.47 20.72
C LYS A 122 7.69 3.58 19.86
N MET A 123 6.36 3.56 19.71
CA MET A 123 5.59 4.56 19.01
C MET A 123 4.90 5.51 19.99
N GLY A 124 4.96 6.79 19.73
CA GLY A 124 4.25 7.83 20.48
C GLY A 124 2.75 7.93 20.15
N GLY A 125 2.12 9.04 20.57
CA GLY A 125 0.77 9.42 20.17
C GLY A 125 -0.39 8.78 20.94
N GLY A 126 -0.13 7.95 21.99
CA GLY A 126 -1.20 7.36 22.80
C GLY A 126 -2.27 6.65 21.96
N SER A 127 -3.55 6.76 22.30
CA SER A 127 -4.66 6.13 21.57
C SER A 127 -4.97 6.78 20.20
N SER A 128 -4.40 7.96 19.92
CA SER A 128 -4.64 8.70 18.67
C SER A 128 -3.32 9.24 18.09
N PRO A 129 -2.49 8.34 17.52
CA PRO A 129 -1.21 8.75 16.94
C PRO A 129 -1.42 9.67 15.74
N LYS A 130 -0.49 10.60 15.56
CA LYS A 130 -0.44 11.50 14.42
C LYS A 130 0.51 10.95 13.34
N PRO A 131 0.43 11.43 12.10
CA PRO A 131 1.38 11.07 11.05
C PRO A 131 2.84 11.26 11.46
N ALA A 132 3.15 12.31 12.22
CA ALA A 132 4.49 12.58 12.74
C ALA A 132 5.03 11.48 13.67
N ASP A 133 4.15 10.76 14.40
CA ASP A 133 4.56 9.64 15.25
C ASP A 133 5.04 8.45 14.39
N TYR A 134 4.40 8.24 13.23
CA TYR A 134 4.82 7.24 12.23
C TYR A 134 6.18 7.61 11.62
N GLU A 135 6.34 8.86 11.20
CA GLU A 135 7.61 9.36 10.65
C GLU A 135 8.74 9.28 11.68
N ALA A 136 8.46 9.54 12.96
CA ALA A 136 9.44 9.39 14.04
C ALA A 136 9.90 7.94 14.23
N VAL A 137 9.04 6.94 13.97
CA VAL A 137 9.43 5.52 13.96
C VAL A 137 10.27 5.22 12.73
N MET A 138 9.84 5.66 11.53
CA MET A 138 10.60 5.46 10.29
C MET A 138 11.99 6.07 10.35
N ALA A 139 12.13 7.28 10.92
CA ALA A 139 13.42 7.95 11.07
C ALA A 139 14.45 7.15 11.87
N LYS A 140 13.99 6.29 12.82
CA LYS A 140 14.87 5.44 13.64
C LYS A 140 15.39 4.20 12.89
N VAL A 141 14.67 3.75 11.88
CA VAL A 141 15.01 2.51 11.15
C VAL A 141 15.55 2.75 9.76
N ARG A 142 15.47 3.98 9.27
CA ARG A 142 15.94 4.35 7.92
C ARG A 142 17.43 3.99 7.75
N GLY A 143 17.76 3.26 6.68
CA GLY A 143 19.10 2.74 6.43
C GLY A 143 19.49 1.50 7.23
N THR A 144 18.58 0.95 8.05
CA THR A 144 18.84 -0.30 8.80
C THR A 144 18.23 -1.51 8.09
N PRO A 145 18.68 -2.74 8.39
CA PRO A 145 18.08 -3.96 7.84
C PRO A 145 16.58 -4.14 8.16
N ASN A 146 16.09 -3.46 9.20
CA ASN A 146 14.70 -3.56 9.66
C ASN A 146 13.76 -2.53 8.98
N GLU A 147 14.28 -1.62 8.16
CA GLU A 147 13.50 -0.53 7.55
C GLU A 147 12.27 -1.05 6.79
N GLU A 148 12.46 -2.02 5.90
CA GLU A 148 11.40 -2.56 5.06
C GLU A 148 10.31 -3.29 5.88
N ALA A 149 10.73 -4.05 6.90
CA ALA A 149 9.82 -4.74 7.79
C ALA A 149 8.97 -3.78 8.62
N VAL A 150 9.61 -2.76 9.21
CA VAL A 150 8.92 -1.73 10.01
C VAL A 150 7.99 -0.91 9.12
N GLN A 151 8.43 -0.50 7.93
CA GLN A 151 7.59 0.21 6.96
C GLN A 151 6.35 -0.61 6.59
N THR A 152 6.51 -1.92 6.34
CA THR A 152 5.39 -2.82 6.05
C THR A 152 4.42 -2.90 7.22
N ALA A 153 4.90 -2.99 8.46
CA ALA A 153 4.06 -3.01 9.65
C ALA A 153 3.26 -1.70 9.79
N LEU A 154 3.92 -0.56 9.61
CA LEU A 154 3.28 0.76 9.64
C LEU A 154 2.21 0.90 8.56
N LEU A 155 2.49 0.51 7.31
CA LEU A 155 1.54 0.53 6.20
C LEU A 155 0.31 -0.34 6.47
N ARG A 156 0.49 -1.55 7.00
CA ARG A 156 -0.60 -2.48 7.31
C ARG A 156 -1.52 -1.99 8.43
N SER A 157 -1.00 -1.18 9.33
CA SER A 157 -1.79 -0.61 10.42
C SER A 157 -2.77 0.46 9.96
N MET A 158 -2.48 1.14 8.85
CA MET A 158 -3.30 2.24 8.35
C MET A 158 -4.58 1.74 7.68
N GLN A 159 -5.60 2.58 7.71
CA GLN A 159 -6.82 2.37 6.94
C GLN A 159 -6.56 2.69 5.46
N ARG A 160 -7.45 2.26 4.58
CA ARG A 160 -7.40 2.66 3.16
C ARG A 160 -8.05 4.03 3.00
N ALA A 161 -7.48 4.87 2.16
CA ALA A 161 -8.13 6.10 1.75
C ALA A 161 -9.39 5.80 0.91
N VAL A 162 -10.43 6.62 1.09
CA VAL A 162 -11.70 6.48 0.38
C VAL A 162 -12.20 7.84 -0.09
N TYR A 163 -13.16 7.85 -1.01
CA TYR A 163 -13.87 9.07 -1.39
C TYR A 163 -15.11 9.26 -0.53
N SER A 164 -15.27 10.45 0.02
CA SER A 164 -16.40 10.82 0.87
C SER A 164 -16.76 12.29 0.70
N PRO A 165 -18.03 12.69 0.86
CA PRO A 165 -18.39 14.10 0.98
C PRO A 165 -18.00 14.70 2.34
N GLU A 166 -17.70 13.86 3.33
CA GLU A 166 -17.29 14.29 4.68
C GLU A 166 -15.83 14.75 4.71
N LEU A 167 -15.53 15.72 5.58
CA LEU A 167 -14.22 16.31 5.71
C LEU A 167 -13.48 15.73 6.92
N HIS A 168 -12.85 14.57 6.75
CA HIS A 168 -12.07 13.90 7.82
C HIS A 168 -10.55 14.08 7.66
N GLY A 169 -10.09 14.86 6.65
CA GLY A 169 -8.68 15.04 6.36
C GLY A 169 -8.01 13.82 5.74
N HIS A 170 -6.70 13.90 5.59
CA HIS A 170 -5.91 12.80 5.02
C HIS A 170 -4.70 12.50 5.92
N PHE A 171 -4.82 11.44 6.73
CA PHE A 171 -3.82 11.06 7.73
C PHE A 171 -2.41 10.94 7.13
N GLY A 172 -2.18 10.07 6.16
CA GLY A 172 -0.84 9.83 5.62
C GLY A 172 -0.15 11.07 5.02
N LEU A 173 -0.93 12.01 4.47
CA LEU A 173 -0.43 13.27 3.91
C LEU A 173 -0.41 14.41 4.93
N ALA A 174 -0.99 14.23 6.12
CA ALA A 174 -1.14 15.23 7.16
C ALA A 174 -1.82 16.53 6.67
N TYR A 175 -2.85 16.40 5.82
CA TYR A 175 -3.67 17.50 5.35
C TYR A 175 -5.05 17.50 6.02
N PRO A 176 -5.57 18.66 6.46
CA PRO A 176 -6.91 18.77 7.03
C PRO A 176 -8.02 18.61 5.96
N ALA A 177 -7.72 18.91 4.71
CA ALA A 177 -8.60 18.75 3.55
C ALA A 177 -7.78 18.32 2.35
N TYR A 178 -8.25 17.31 1.65
CA TYR A 178 -7.59 16.81 0.45
C TYR A 178 -8.62 16.26 -0.53
N THR A 179 -8.43 16.54 -1.82
CA THR A 179 -9.25 15.96 -2.88
C THR A 179 -8.37 15.59 -4.08
N HIS A 180 -8.86 14.75 -4.95
CA HIS A 180 -8.21 14.49 -6.23
C HIS A 180 -8.72 15.47 -7.29
N PHE A 181 -7.82 16.18 -7.95
CA PHE A 181 -8.12 17.21 -8.94
C PHE A 181 -7.29 17.05 -10.23
N THR A 182 -6.07 16.53 -10.11
CA THR A 182 -5.05 16.63 -11.18
C THR A 182 -5.20 15.60 -12.31
N SER A 183 -6.13 14.63 -12.23
CA SER A 183 -6.24 13.57 -13.24
C SER A 183 -7.68 13.29 -13.71
N PRO A 184 -8.43 14.32 -14.21
CA PRO A 184 -9.86 14.16 -14.56
C PRO A 184 -10.12 13.25 -15.77
N ILE A 185 -9.11 12.95 -16.59
CA ILE A 185 -9.25 12.04 -17.75
C ILE A 185 -9.43 10.60 -17.29
N ARG A 186 -8.73 10.18 -16.24
CA ARG A 186 -8.70 8.78 -15.77
C ARG A 186 -9.38 8.55 -14.42
N ARG A 187 -9.70 9.61 -13.66
CA ARG A 187 -10.38 9.50 -12.37
C ARG A 187 -11.65 10.34 -12.37
N TYR A 188 -12.77 9.66 -12.21
CA TYR A 188 -14.08 10.32 -12.18
C TYR A 188 -14.25 11.30 -11.00
N PRO A 189 -13.75 11.03 -9.77
CA PRO A 189 -13.77 12.02 -8.69
C PRO A 189 -13.11 13.35 -9.07
N ASP A 190 -11.98 13.33 -9.77
CA ASP A 190 -11.33 14.56 -10.25
C ASP A 190 -12.25 15.34 -11.19
N LEU A 191 -12.92 14.67 -12.12
CA LEU A 191 -13.89 15.31 -13.01
C LEU A 191 -15.07 15.95 -12.25
N LEU A 192 -15.54 15.30 -11.18
CA LEU A 192 -16.57 15.85 -10.30
C LEU A 192 -16.10 17.11 -9.59
N VAL A 193 -14.84 17.12 -9.13
CA VAL A 193 -14.20 18.29 -8.54
C VAL A 193 -14.12 19.44 -9.55
N HIS A 194 -13.68 19.17 -10.79
CA HIS A 194 -13.65 20.18 -11.87
C HIS A 194 -15.04 20.75 -12.16
N ARG A 195 -16.07 19.92 -12.23
CA ARG A 195 -17.46 20.35 -12.45
C ARG A 195 -17.96 21.22 -11.30
N THR A 196 -17.63 20.87 -10.06
CA THR A 196 -17.98 21.64 -8.87
C THR A 196 -17.30 23.03 -8.90
N ILE A 197 -15.98 23.08 -9.15
CA ILE A 197 -15.23 24.32 -9.25
C ILE A 197 -15.78 25.20 -10.39
N ARG A 198 -16.03 24.63 -11.57
CA ARG A 198 -16.64 25.34 -12.69
C ARG A 198 -18.02 25.91 -12.33
N GLY A 199 -18.83 25.13 -11.61
CA GLY A 199 -20.12 25.58 -11.09
C GLY A 199 -19.97 26.81 -10.20
N ILE A 200 -19.05 26.77 -9.23
CA ILE A 200 -18.76 27.88 -8.31
C ILE A 200 -18.33 29.14 -9.10
N LEU A 201 -17.39 29.00 -10.03
CA LEU A 201 -16.90 30.12 -10.86
C LEU A 201 -17.99 30.75 -11.73
N SER A 202 -18.92 29.92 -12.20
CA SER A 202 -20.09 30.36 -13.00
C SER A 202 -21.28 30.81 -12.14
N ARG A 203 -21.10 30.95 -10.80
CA ARG A 203 -22.17 31.26 -9.83
C ARG A 203 -23.38 30.32 -9.92
N ARG A 204 -23.12 29.05 -10.27
CA ARG A 204 -24.10 27.95 -10.35
C ARG A 204 -23.70 26.87 -9.35
N ARG A 205 -24.67 26.15 -8.81
CA ARG A 205 -24.38 24.98 -7.95
C ARG A 205 -24.42 23.71 -8.81
N TYR A 206 -23.30 23.00 -8.87
CA TYR A 206 -23.27 21.71 -9.52
C TYR A 206 -24.02 20.69 -8.64
N LYS A 207 -24.95 19.97 -9.22
CA LYS A 207 -25.70 18.88 -8.56
C LYS A 207 -25.42 17.59 -9.34
N PRO A 208 -24.75 16.61 -8.73
CA PRO A 208 -24.54 15.34 -9.41
C PRO A 208 -25.86 14.57 -9.50
N GLU A 209 -26.09 13.94 -10.64
CA GLU A 209 -27.18 13.00 -10.85
C GLU A 209 -26.65 11.58 -10.72
N VAL A 210 -27.33 10.75 -9.90
CA VAL A 210 -26.99 9.34 -9.71
C VAL A 210 -28.11 8.50 -10.30
N ALA A 211 -27.78 7.81 -11.39
CA ALA A 211 -28.76 6.97 -12.11
C ALA A 211 -29.09 5.64 -11.38
N VAL A 212 -28.29 5.27 -10.38
CA VAL A 212 -28.40 3.98 -9.67
C VAL A 212 -28.84 4.24 -8.23
N SER A 213 -29.85 3.50 -7.76
CA SER A 213 -30.29 3.65 -6.37
C SER A 213 -29.24 3.10 -5.40
N PRO A 214 -29.13 3.65 -4.17
CA PRO A 214 -28.24 3.10 -3.16
C PRO A 214 -28.49 1.62 -2.84
N SER A 215 -29.73 1.14 -2.97
CA SER A 215 -30.12 -0.26 -2.79
C SER A 215 -29.54 -1.16 -3.86
N ASP A 216 -29.46 -0.71 -5.12
CA ASP A 216 -28.90 -1.50 -6.22
C ASP A 216 -27.39 -1.66 -6.09
N LEU A 217 -26.72 -0.68 -5.47
CA LEU A 217 -25.28 -0.73 -5.17
C LEU A 217 -24.97 -1.68 -4.00
N LEU A 218 -25.85 -1.79 -3.04
CA LEU A 218 -25.71 -2.71 -1.90
C LEU A 218 -26.01 -4.17 -2.29
N ASN A 219 -26.89 -4.38 -3.26
CA ASN A 219 -27.31 -5.68 -3.76
C ASN A 219 -26.44 -6.18 -4.92
N SER A 220 -25.66 -5.32 -5.58
CA SER A 220 -24.65 -5.78 -6.53
C SER A 220 -23.59 -6.59 -5.79
N GLU A 221 -23.04 -7.66 -6.38
CA GLU A 221 -22.07 -8.62 -5.83
C GLU A 221 -20.80 -8.01 -5.24
N PHE A 222 -20.72 -6.70 -5.17
CA PHE A 222 -19.67 -5.88 -4.56
C PHE A 222 -19.77 -5.73 -3.04
N SER A 223 -20.72 -6.38 -2.38
CA SER A 223 -20.70 -6.52 -0.95
C SER A 223 -19.58 -7.49 -0.59
N LEU A 224 -18.38 -6.95 -0.33
CA LEU A 224 -17.32 -7.68 0.35
C LEU A 224 -17.93 -8.35 1.58
N LYS A 225 -17.96 -9.68 1.60
CA LYS A 225 -18.37 -10.48 2.74
C LYS A 225 -17.48 -10.12 3.95
N GLN A 226 -17.81 -9.06 4.65
CA GLN A 226 -17.37 -8.88 6.01
C GLN A 226 -18.07 -9.96 6.86
N LYS A 227 -17.47 -11.14 6.94
CA LYS A 227 -17.75 -12.10 8.01
C LYS A 227 -17.11 -11.54 9.29
N GLY A 228 -17.82 -10.65 9.95
CA GLY A 228 -17.52 -10.15 11.28
C GLY A 228 -18.82 -9.75 11.93
N LYS A 229 -19.09 -10.28 13.13
CA LYS A 229 -20.26 -9.97 13.95
C LYS A 229 -20.44 -8.45 14.01
N LYS A 230 -21.63 -7.96 13.62
CA LYS A 230 -22.08 -6.60 13.87
C LYS A 230 -21.98 -6.33 15.38
N LYS A 231 -20.89 -5.71 15.82
CA LYS A 231 -20.95 -4.80 16.96
C LYS A 231 -21.46 -3.48 16.38
N GLU A 232 -22.54 -2.98 16.93
CA GLU A 232 -23.04 -1.65 16.62
C GLU A 232 -21.90 -0.67 16.77
N ALA A 233 -21.53 -0.01 15.66
CA ALA A 233 -20.61 1.11 15.70
C ALA A 233 -21.20 2.16 16.66
N PRO A 234 -20.38 2.82 17.51
CA PRO A 234 -20.85 3.92 18.32
C PRO A 234 -21.51 4.93 17.39
N LYS A 235 -22.73 5.35 17.72
CA LYS A 235 -23.44 6.39 16.98
C LYS A 235 -22.50 7.58 16.85
N PRO A 236 -22.20 8.06 15.63
CA PRO A 236 -21.43 9.28 15.49
C PRO A 236 -22.16 10.38 16.27
N GLU A 237 -21.42 11.08 17.11
CA GLU A 237 -21.95 12.27 17.77
C GLU A 237 -22.55 13.17 16.70
N ALA A 238 -23.81 13.50 16.88
CA ALA A 238 -24.59 14.28 15.94
C ALA A 238 -23.91 15.63 15.71
N THR A 239 -23.18 15.74 14.60
CA THR A 239 -22.83 17.06 14.06
C THR A 239 -24.14 17.79 13.78
N PRO A 240 -24.24 19.10 14.05
CA PRO A 240 -25.50 19.86 13.93
C PRO A 240 -25.87 20.11 12.46
N TYR A 241 -25.74 19.12 11.59
CA TYR A 241 -26.22 19.21 10.22
C TYR A 241 -27.58 18.54 10.11
N ALA A 242 -28.55 19.34 9.68
CA ALA A 242 -29.88 18.90 9.30
C ALA A 242 -29.83 17.62 8.48
N ARG A 243 -30.92 16.82 8.54
CA ARG A 243 -31.12 15.55 7.78
C ARG A 243 -30.46 15.59 6.42
N PRO A 244 -29.69 14.55 6.02
CA PRO A 244 -28.97 14.55 4.78
C PRO A 244 -29.91 14.90 3.63
N THR A 245 -29.57 15.96 2.90
CA THR A 245 -30.33 16.36 1.73
C THR A 245 -30.19 15.27 0.66
N ALA A 246 -31.16 15.15 -0.25
CA ALA A 246 -31.07 14.23 -1.40
C ALA A 246 -29.75 14.43 -2.18
N GLN A 247 -29.22 15.65 -2.18
CA GLN A 247 -27.94 15.96 -2.79
C GLN A 247 -26.76 15.37 -2.00
N HIS A 248 -26.78 15.40 -0.69
CA HIS A 248 -25.74 14.80 0.14
C HIS A 248 -25.70 13.28 -0.06
N ALA A 249 -26.87 12.62 -0.08
CA ALA A 249 -27.00 11.20 -0.36
C ALA A 249 -26.43 10.82 -1.74
N ALA A 250 -26.59 11.69 -2.76
CA ALA A 250 -25.99 11.49 -4.08
C ALA A 250 -24.45 11.53 -4.02
N TRP A 251 -23.88 12.47 -3.26
CA TRP A 251 -22.43 12.54 -3.06
C TRP A 251 -21.88 11.34 -2.30
N GLU A 252 -22.57 10.87 -1.23
CA GLU A 252 -22.19 9.63 -0.52
C GLU A 252 -22.19 8.41 -1.46
N THR A 253 -23.24 8.27 -2.28
CA THR A 253 -23.34 7.18 -3.25
C THR A 253 -22.20 7.23 -4.25
N LEU A 254 -21.89 8.38 -4.81
CA LEU A 254 -20.76 8.57 -5.71
C LEU A 254 -19.41 8.24 -5.04
N GLY A 255 -19.21 8.64 -3.79
CA GLY A 255 -18.01 8.32 -3.02
C GLY A 255 -17.81 6.81 -2.89
N LYS A 256 -18.89 6.08 -2.52
CA LYS A 256 -18.87 4.62 -2.42
C LYS A 256 -18.60 3.95 -3.78
N MET A 257 -19.26 4.40 -4.84
CA MET A 257 -19.04 3.90 -6.20
C MET A 257 -17.60 4.10 -6.68
N CYS A 258 -17.06 5.31 -6.51
CA CYS A 258 -15.70 5.63 -6.92
C CYS A 258 -14.67 4.82 -6.16
N SER A 259 -14.85 4.67 -4.84
CA SER A 259 -13.97 3.86 -4.00
C SER A 259 -14.03 2.37 -4.34
N ALA A 260 -15.21 1.85 -4.70
CA ALA A 260 -15.37 0.47 -5.13
C ALA A 260 -14.74 0.24 -6.53
N ALA A 261 -14.93 1.17 -7.46
CA ALA A 261 -14.33 1.10 -8.78
C ALA A 261 -12.79 1.17 -8.73
N GLU A 262 -12.23 2.02 -7.88
CA GLU A 262 -10.79 2.11 -7.64
C GLU A 262 -10.25 0.76 -7.12
N ARG A 263 -10.86 0.20 -6.07
CA ARG A 263 -10.45 -1.11 -5.53
C ARG A 263 -10.46 -2.21 -6.59
N ARG A 264 -11.52 -2.28 -7.40
CA ARG A 264 -11.62 -3.26 -8.49
C ARG A 264 -10.52 -3.08 -9.52
N ALA A 265 -10.16 -1.84 -9.86
CA ALA A 265 -9.08 -1.55 -10.79
C ALA A 265 -7.71 -1.97 -10.22
N ASP A 266 -7.48 -1.69 -8.93
CA ASP A 266 -6.28 -2.11 -8.22
C ASP A 266 -6.18 -3.64 -8.17
N GLU A 267 -7.25 -4.33 -7.77
CA GLU A 267 -7.32 -5.80 -7.71
C GLU A 267 -7.03 -6.42 -9.09
N ALA A 268 -7.61 -5.87 -10.16
CA ALA A 268 -7.33 -6.34 -11.52
C ALA A 268 -5.87 -6.15 -11.92
N SER A 269 -5.27 -5.00 -11.55
CA SER A 269 -3.84 -4.73 -11.82
C SER A 269 -2.92 -5.65 -11.04
N TYR A 270 -3.24 -5.91 -9.77
CA TYR A 270 -2.49 -6.86 -8.93
C TYR A 270 -2.61 -8.28 -9.47
N ASP A 271 -3.81 -8.71 -9.89
CA ASP A 271 -4.04 -10.04 -10.44
C ASP A 271 -3.22 -10.29 -11.70
N VAL A 272 -3.22 -9.33 -12.64
CA VAL A 272 -2.41 -9.41 -13.86
C VAL A 272 -0.91 -9.43 -13.55
N THR A 273 -0.46 -8.57 -12.62
CA THR A 273 0.94 -8.54 -12.20
C THR A 273 1.38 -9.85 -11.55
N ALA A 274 0.53 -10.43 -10.69
CA ALA A 274 0.78 -11.72 -10.07
C ALA A 274 0.85 -12.85 -11.12
N TRP A 275 -0.06 -12.82 -12.10
CA TRP A 275 -0.05 -13.76 -13.21
C TRP A 275 1.24 -13.69 -14.03
N LEU A 276 1.68 -12.48 -14.40
CA LEU A 276 2.93 -12.27 -15.13
C LEU A 276 4.15 -12.73 -14.32
N LYS A 277 4.18 -12.43 -13.02
CA LYS A 277 5.23 -12.92 -12.11
C LYS A 277 5.26 -14.45 -12.04
N CYS A 278 4.11 -15.11 -11.97
CA CYS A 278 4.02 -16.58 -12.03
C CYS A 278 4.52 -17.14 -13.37
N MET A 279 4.14 -16.51 -14.49
CA MET A 279 4.66 -16.90 -15.82
C MET A 279 6.17 -16.85 -15.86
N TYR A 280 6.78 -15.78 -15.37
CA TYR A 280 8.23 -15.62 -15.30
C TYR A 280 8.89 -16.66 -14.39
N MET A 281 8.31 -16.92 -13.23
CA MET A 281 8.90 -17.81 -12.21
C MET A 281 8.83 -19.30 -12.56
N LYS A 282 8.06 -19.72 -13.57
CA LYS A 282 8.07 -21.10 -14.07
C LYS A 282 9.45 -21.59 -14.49
N ASP A 283 10.22 -20.72 -15.12
CA ASP A 283 11.56 -21.05 -15.63
C ASP A 283 12.60 -21.18 -14.49
N PHE A 284 12.20 -20.84 -13.26
CA PHE A 284 13.07 -20.85 -12.08
C PHE A 284 12.73 -21.97 -11.08
N ILE A 285 11.82 -22.89 -11.41
CA ILE A 285 11.52 -24.04 -10.53
C ILE A 285 12.79 -24.83 -10.25
N GLY A 286 13.05 -25.10 -8.96
CA GLY A 286 14.26 -25.77 -8.50
C GLY A 286 15.45 -24.83 -8.23
N ARG A 287 15.39 -23.55 -8.62
CA ARG A 287 16.44 -22.56 -8.32
C ARG A 287 16.29 -21.99 -6.90
N GLY A 288 17.44 -21.65 -6.31
CA GLY A 288 17.52 -21.03 -4.99
C GLY A 288 17.70 -19.52 -5.06
N PHE A 289 17.14 -18.83 -4.06
CA PHE A 289 17.16 -17.38 -3.93
C PHE A 289 17.23 -16.98 -2.46
N SER A 290 17.80 -15.81 -2.19
CA SER A 290 17.68 -15.14 -0.90
C SER A 290 16.41 -14.28 -0.88
N GLY A 291 15.76 -14.18 0.26
CA GLY A 291 14.58 -13.35 0.43
C GLY A 291 14.30 -13.03 1.88
N LYS A 292 13.29 -12.20 2.10
CA LYS A 292 12.85 -11.77 3.43
C LYS A 292 11.39 -12.09 3.65
N VAL A 293 11.06 -12.44 4.87
CA VAL A 293 9.67 -12.65 5.30
C VAL A 293 8.91 -11.34 5.25
N THR A 294 7.88 -11.28 4.43
CA THR A 294 6.97 -10.13 4.26
C THR A 294 5.61 -10.35 4.90
N GLY A 295 5.30 -11.57 5.34
CA GLY A 295 4.06 -11.89 6.04
C GLY A 295 4.17 -13.17 6.82
N VAL A 296 3.55 -13.20 8.02
CA VAL A 296 3.48 -14.39 8.87
C VAL A 296 2.03 -14.74 9.12
N THR A 297 1.69 -16.02 8.95
CA THR A 297 0.33 -16.53 9.16
C THR A 297 0.40 -17.88 9.91
N PRO A 298 -0.69 -18.35 10.50
CA PRO A 298 -0.72 -19.70 11.12
C PRO A 298 -0.35 -20.82 10.15
N ASN A 299 -0.55 -20.63 8.85
CA ASN A 299 -0.34 -21.66 7.83
C ASN A 299 1.09 -21.63 7.22
N GLY A 300 1.86 -20.57 7.50
CA GLY A 300 3.21 -20.37 6.96
C GLY A 300 3.56 -18.92 6.76
N VAL A 301 4.60 -18.67 5.97
CA VAL A 301 5.15 -17.33 5.74
C VAL A 301 5.15 -16.96 4.27
N TYR A 302 4.92 -15.68 4.01
CA TYR A 302 5.19 -15.06 2.72
C TYR A 302 6.63 -14.56 2.71
N VAL A 303 7.33 -14.81 1.61
CA VAL A 303 8.73 -14.41 1.41
C VAL A 303 8.83 -13.67 0.09
N THR A 304 9.41 -12.48 0.12
CA THR A 304 9.73 -11.71 -1.09
C THR A 304 11.22 -11.92 -1.42
N LEU A 305 11.51 -12.30 -2.66
CA LEU A 305 12.87 -12.48 -3.15
C LEU A 305 13.58 -11.14 -3.30
N ASP A 306 14.84 -11.07 -2.89
CA ASP A 306 15.60 -9.81 -2.86
C ASP A 306 15.89 -9.27 -4.27
N ASP A 307 16.24 -10.15 -5.23
CA ASP A 307 16.65 -9.75 -6.58
C ASP A 307 15.49 -9.60 -7.55
N LEU A 308 14.42 -10.39 -7.37
CA LEU A 308 13.32 -10.47 -8.34
C LEU A 308 12.05 -9.75 -7.86
N PHE A 309 11.99 -9.35 -6.59
CA PHE A 309 10.80 -8.72 -5.98
C PHE A 309 9.51 -9.51 -6.20
N VAL A 310 9.63 -10.83 -6.19
CA VAL A 310 8.54 -11.78 -6.33
C VAL A 310 8.23 -12.36 -4.97
N GLU A 311 6.97 -12.34 -4.60
CA GLU A 311 6.48 -12.93 -3.35
C GLU A 311 6.02 -14.37 -3.60
N GLY A 312 6.38 -15.26 -2.70
CA GLY A 312 5.90 -16.65 -2.67
C GLY A 312 5.60 -17.09 -1.25
N PHE A 313 5.03 -18.27 -1.11
CA PHE A 313 4.54 -18.79 0.17
C PHE A 313 5.31 -20.05 0.57
N ILE A 314 5.76 -20.11 1.82
CA ILE A 314 6.31 -21.31 2.45
C ILE A 314 5.29 -21.82 3.46
N ARG A 315 4.81 -23.04 3.26
CA ARG A 315 3.93 -23.69 4.25
C ARG A 315 4.70 -23.95 5.53
N VAL A 316 4.03 -23.91 6.68
CA VAL A 316 4.64 -24.19 7.98
C VAL A 316 5.34 -25.55 8.01
N SER A 317 4.80 -26.57 7.31
CA SER A 317 5.41 -27.90 7.16
C SER A 317 6.72 -27.91 6.37
N ASN A 318 7.00 -26.87 5.59
CA ASN A 318 8.17 -26.76 4.71
C ASN A 318 9.19 -25.73 5.24
N LEU A 319 8.93 -25.16 6.42
CA LEU A 319 9.85 -24.21 7.08
C LEU A 319 11.08 -24.93 7.66
N GLY A 320 10.97 -26.22 8.00
CA GLY A 320 12.08 -26.96 8.54
C GLY A 320 11.67 -28.29 9.17
N TRP A 321 12.58 -28.83 9.99
CA TRP A 321 12.35 -30.10 10.70
C TRP A 321 11.60 -29.95 12.01
N ASP A 322 11.44 -28.69 12.49
CA ASP A 322 10.80 -28.36 13.76
C ASP A 322 9.29 -28.18 13.60
N TYR A 323 8.61 -28.24 14.71
CA TYR A 323 7.19 -27.91 14.79
C TYR A 323 7.04 -26.44 15.17
N TYR A 324 6.57 -25.61 14.23
CA TYR A 324 6.36 -24.19 14.45
C TYR A 324 4.93 -23.92 14.91
N PHE A 325 4.80 -23.14 15.96
CA PHE A 325 3.50 -22.62 16.41
C PHE A 325 3.41 -21.12 16.16
N TYR A 326 2.21 -20.67 15.84
CA TYR A 326 1.93 -19.27 15.57
C TYR A 326 1.57 -18.55 16.86
N ASN A 327 2.32 -17.51 17.19
CA ASN A 327 1.99 -16.55 18.23
C ASN A 327 1.20 -15.41 17.59
N SER A 328 -0.11 -15.33 17.93
CA SER A 328 -1.02 -14.30 17.39
C SER A 328 -0.69 -12.90 17.93
N ASP A 329 -0.18 -12.83 19.17
CA ASP A 329 0.07 -11.57 19.84
C ASP A 329 1.29 -10.86 19.25
N ASP A 330 2.33 -11.62 18.93
CA ASP A 330 3.58 -11.09 18.35
C ASP A 330 3.65 -11.25 16.82
N CYS A 331 2.66 -11.88 16.18
CA CYS A 331 2.64 -12.16 14.75
C CYS A 331 3.90 -12.87 14.23
N LEU A 332 4.33 -13.90 14.92
CA LEU A 332 5.52 -14.67 14.59
C LEU A 332 5.28 -16.19 14.65
N LEU A 333 6.17 -16.95 14.04
CA LEU A 333 6.25 -18.40 14.18
C LEU A 333 7.45 -18.74 15.06
N GLU A 334 7.26 -19.62 16.04
CA GLU A 334 8.31 -20.08 16.95
C GLU A 334 8.45 -21.58 16.87
N GLY A 335 9.68 -22.04 16.66
CA GLY A 335 10.02 -23.47 16.61
C GLY A 335 10.07 -24.07 18.02
N ARG A 336 9.28 -25.13 18.25
CA ARG A 336 9.12 -25.74 19.58
C ARG A 336 10.42 -26.33 20.15
N ALA A 337 11.23 -26.92 19.29
CA ALA A 337 12.46 -27.60 19.72
C ALA A 337 13.69 -26.72 19.51
N SER A 338 13.71 -25.90 18.46
CA SER A 338 14.85 -25.05 18.12
C SER A 338 14.82 -23.70 18.84
N GLY A 339 13.63 -23.23 19.24
CA GLY A 339 13.43 -21.85 19.69
C GLY A 339 13.63 -20.82 18.57
N GLU A 340 13.70 -21.25 17.31
CA GLU A 340 13.85 -20.33 16.18
C GLU A 340 12.63 -19.45 16.02
N VAL A 341 12.84 -18.15 15.90
CA VAL A 341 11.78 -17.18 15.72
C VAL A 341 11.79 -16.67 14.28
N ILE A 342 10.68 -16.89 13.57
CA ILE A 342 10.46 -16.39 12.22
C ILE A 342 9.41 -15.28 12.29
N ARG A 343 9.81 -14.05 11.96
CA ARG A 343 8.98 -12.87 12.00
C ARG A 343 9.16 -12.03 10.74
N LEU A 344 8.40 -10.98 10.63
CA LEU A 344 8.54 -9.99 9.56
C LEU A 344 10.00 -9.52 9.46
N GLY A 345 10.55 -9.52 8.23
CA GLY A 345 11.94 -9.14 7.96
C GLY A 345 12.99 -10.24 8.17
N THR A 346 12.62 -11.44 8.67
CA THR A 346 13.56 -12.55 8.81
C THR A 346 14.13 -12.95 7.45
N PRO A 347 15.45 -12.96 7.25
CA PRO A 347 16.06 -13.42 6.00
C PRO A 347 15.95 -14.94 5.90
N LEU A 348 15.64 -15.45 4.72
CA LEU A 348 15.53 -16.89 4.44
C LEU A 348 16.14 -17.23 3.08
N GLU A 349 16.87 -18.35 3.04
CA GLU A 349 17.28 -18.99 1.78
C GLU A 349 16.16 -19.92 1.31
N VAL A 350 15.63 -19.67 0.12
CA VAL A 350 14.47 -20.39 -0.40
C VAL A 350 14.74 -21.00 -1.76
N GLN A 351 13.99 -22.02 -2.11
CA GLN A 351 13.96 -22.63 -3.44
C GLN A 351 12.54 -22.56 -3.98
N VAL A 352 12.40 -22.26 -5.27
CA VAL A 352 11.10 -22.33 -5.95
C VAL A 352 10.68 -23.80 -6.05
N ALA A 353 9.68 -24.18 -5.26
CA ALA A 353 9.17 -25.55 -5.22
C ALA A 353 8.14 -25.83 -6.30
N GLY A 354 7.31 -24.82 -6.61
CA GLY A 354 6.28 -24.94 -7.63
C GLY A 354 5.65 -23.59 -7.95
N VAL A 355 5.03 -23.51 -9.13
CA VAL A 355 4.32 -22.33 -9.61
C VAL A 355 2.98 -22.75 -10.19
N ASP A 356 1.91 -22.23 -9.61
CA ASP A 356 0.54 -22.38 -10.10
C ASP A 356 0.11 -21.04 -10.71
N VAL A 357 0.06 -21.00 -12.04
CA VAL A 357 -0.28 -19.76 -12.78
C VAL A 357 -1.76 -19.45 -12.69
N ASP A 358 -2.62 -20.47 -12.64
CA ASP A 358 -4.07 -20.28 -12.60
C ASP A 358 -4.51 -19.73 -11.24
N LEU A 359 -3.87 -20.21 -10.16
CA LEU A 359 -4.10 -19.71 -8.80
C LEU A 359 -3.21 -18.49 -8.45
N ARG A 360 -2.33 -18.05 -9.33
CA ARG A 360 -1.35 -16.96 -9.13
C ARG A 360 -0.51 -17.18 -7.87
N ARG A 361 -0.06 -18.43 -7.67
CA ARG A 361 0.66 -18.83 -6.47
C ARG A 361 2.04 -19.36 -6.81
N ILE A 362 3.02 -18.93 -6.02
CA ILE A 362 4.39 -19.43 -6.04
C ILE A 362 4.66 -20.07 -4.69
N ASP A 363 4.94 -21.36 -4.70
CA ASP A 363 5.30 -22.09 -3.50
C ASP A 363 6.83 -22.16 -3.39
N PHE A 364 7.33 -21.80 -2.22
CA PHE A 364 8.74 -21.89 -1.87
C PHE A 364 8.96 -23.00 -0.84
N GLU A 365 10.18 -23.53 -0.82
CA GLU A 365 10.71 -24.38 0.25
C GLU A 365 11.97 -23.74 0.82
N ARG A 366 12.21 -23.90 2.10
CA ARG A 366 13.41 -23.41 2.75
C ARG A 366 14.61 -24.30 2.45
N ARG A 367 15.78 -23.72 2.12
CA ARG A 367 17.00 -24.43 1.73
C ARG A 367 18.02 -24.61 2.86
N ASP A 368 18.12 -23.67 3.76
CA ASP A 368 19.13 -23.59 4.84
C ASP A 368 18.89 -24.63 5.97
N VAL A 369 17.81 -25.41 5.89
CA VAL A 369 17.48 -26.41 6.88
C VAL A 369 17.90 -27.80 6.39
N GLN A 370 18.82 -28.42 7.11
CA GLN A 370 19.13 -29.82 6.87
C GLN A 370 17.87 -30.67 7.11
N ARG A 371 17.31 -31.27 6.06
CA ARG A 371 16.25 -32.26 6.20
C ARG A 371 16.81 -33.36 7.09
N ARG A 372 16.26 -33.58 8.30
CA ARG A 372 16.53 -34.81 9.07
C ARG A 372 16.26 -35.99 8.12
N LYS A 373 17.32 -36.74 7.78
CA LYS A 373 17.13 -38.05 7.18
C LYS A 373 16.19 -38.78 8.13
N GLY A 374 15.00 -39.13 7.67
CA GLY A 374 14.00 -39.83 8.48
C GLY A 374 14.63 -41.00 9.20
N PRO A 375 14.09 -41.45 10.34
CA PRO A 375 14.68 -42.51 11.12
C PRO A 375 15.00 -43.68 10.18
N ARG A 376 16.28 -44.09 10.17
CA ARG A 376 16.70 -45.25 9.42
C ARG A 376 15.74 -46.39 9.83
N ARG A 377 14.91 -46.87 8.89
CA ARG A 377 14.15 -48.08 9.10
C ARG A 377 15.15 -49.14 9.60
N TRP A 378 14.95 -49.58 10.80
CA TRP A 378 15.69 -50.69 11.34
C TRP A 378 15.45 -51.91 10.40
N LYS A 379 16.50 -52.34 9.68
CA LYS A 379 16.51 -53.61 8.99
C LYS A 379 16.72 -54.68 10.08
N GLY A 380 15.65 -55.28 10.53
CA GLY A 380 15.76 -56.38 11.46
C GLY A 380 14.49 -56.60 12.27
N GLU A 381 13.38 -56.99 11.64
CA GLU A 381 12.39 -57.85 12.28
C GLU A 381 12.15 -59.06 11.38
N PRO A 382 12.30 -60.29 11.92
CA PRO A 382 12.01 -61.49 11.17
C PRO A 382 10.49 -61.65 11.01
N ARG A 383 10.07 -62.06 9.81
CA ARG A 383 8.70 -62.53 9.54
C ARG A 383 8.33 -63.68 10.42
N LEU A 384 7.30 -63.51 11.22
CA LEU A 384 6.43 -64.62 11.68
C LEU A 384 5.13 -64.57 10.92
#